data_4332ce653844655ff3c12f3d6faecac2
#
_entry.id   4332ce653844655ff3c12f3d6faecac2
#
_cell.length_a   1.000
_cell.length_b   1.000
_cell.length_c   1.000
_cell.angle_alpha   90.00
_cell.angle_beta   90.00
_cell.angle_gamma   90.00
#
_symmetry.space_group_name_H-M   'P 1'
#
loop_
_entity.id
_entity.type
_entity.pdbx_description
1 polymer ?
#
loop_
_entity_poly.entity_id
_entity_poly.type
_entity_poly.pdbx_seq_one_letter_code
_entity_poly.pdbx_strand_id
1 'polypeptide(L)'
;MGAARKLQAEIDKTLKKVVEGVEVFDSIWNKVYESDNPQQKEKYESDLKKEIKKLQKHRDQIKTWLASNEIKDKKQLLDARKVIEREMERFKLCEKETKTKAFSKEGLAAAARLDPKDKAKNEATEWLSNTVDLLNEQVEQFEGEMEGITPARKGKAIPPRLVHLEESIARHQEHISKLETVL
;
A
#
# COMPACT_ATOMS: atom_id res chain seq x y z
N MET A 1 -1.62 28.86 -19.21
CA MET A 1 -2.67 27.92 -19.67
C MET A 1 -2.18 26.49 -19.92
N GLY A 2 -0.92 26.24 -20.29
CA GLY A 2 -0.39 24.89 -20.58
C GLY A 2 -0.24 23.96 -19.38
N ALA A 3 0.17 24.47 -18.20
CA ALA A 3 0.41 23.65 -17.01
C ALA A 3 -0.87 23.02 -16.45
N ALA A 4 -1.93 23.78 -16.32
CA ALA A 4 -3.23 23.28 -15.83
C ALA A 4 -3.83 22.19 -16.74
N ARG A 5 -3.68 22.32 -18.07
CA ARG A 5 -4.10 21.28 -19.02
C ARG A 5 -3.28 20.00 -18.89
N LYS A 6 -1.97 20.12 -18.68
CA LYS A 6 -1.10 18.94 -18.46
C LYS A 6 -1.46 18.23 -17.17
N LEU A 7 -1.67 18.98 -16.09
CA LEU A 7 -2.08 18.42 -14.80
C LEU A 7 -3.43 17.70 -14.91
N GLN A 8 -4.43 18.30 -15.57
CA GLN A 8 -5.73 17.66 -15.77
C GLN A 8 -5.60 16.36 -16.58
N ALA A 9 -4.81 16.37 -17.66
CA ALA A 9 -4.59 15.17 -18.46
C ALA A 9 -3.88 14.05 -17.67
N GLU A 10 -2.97 14.43 -16.75
CA GLU A 10 -2.32 13.46 -15.86
C GLU A 10 -3.30 12.89 -14.84
N ILE A 11 -4.16 13.71 -14.27
CA ILE A 11 -5.24 13.28 -13.37
C ILE A 11 -6.15 12.29 -14.10
N ASP A 12 -6.67 12.65 -15.27
CA ASP A 12 -7.59 11.81 -16.05
C ASP A 12 -6.94 10.46 -16.39
N LYS A 13 -5.66 10.47 -16.78
CA LYS A 13 -4.89 9.25 -17.03
C LYS A 13 -4.73 8.39 -15.80
N THR A 14 -4.50 8.99 -14.64
CA THR A 14 -4.35 8.25 -13.38
C THR A 14 -5.68 7.70 -12.90
N LEU A 15 -6.76 8.45 -12.99
CA LEU A 15 -8.11 7.97 -12.68
C LEU A 15 -8.49 6.76 -13.55
N LYS A 16 -8.17 6.80 -14.84
CA LYS A 16 -8.37 5.65 -15.72
C LYS A 16 -7.57 4.43 -15.27
N LYS A 17 -6.28 4.61 -14.92
CA LYS A 17 -5.44 3.53 -14.39
C LYS A 17 -5.96 2.97 -13.07
N VAL A 18 -6.58 3.78 -12.23
CA VAL A 18 -7.22 3.31 -11.00
C VAL A 18 -8.39 2.39 -11.33
N VAL A 19 -9.26 2.76 -12.26
CA VAL A 19 -10.38 1.91 -12.69
C VAL A 19 -9.86 0.58 -13.24
N GLU A 20 -8.93 0.62 -14.20
CA GLU A 20 -8.31 -0.57 -14.78
C GLU A 20 -7.63 -1.44 -13.71
N GLY A 21 -6.92 -0.82 -12.75
CA GLY A 21 -6.25 -1.52 -11.66
C GLY A 21 -7.22 -2.20 -10.69
N VAL A 22 -8.37 -1.58 -10.42
CA VAL A 22 -9.44 -2.18 -9.60
C VAL A 22 -10.07 -3.38 -10.32
N GLU A 23 -10.34 -3.28 -11.61
CA GLU A 23 -10.85 -4.41 -12.41
C GLU A 23 -9.88 -5.60 -12.40
N VAL A 24 -8.58 -5.34 -12.57
CA VAL A 24 -7.54 -6.37 -12.48
C VAL A 24 -7.49 -6.97 -11.07
N PHE A 25 -7.54 -6.14 -10.02
CA PHE A 25 -7.59 -6.59 -8.64
C PHE A 25 -8.80 -7.51 -8.39
N ASP A 26 -9.99 -7.12 -8.81
CA ASP A 26 -11.21 -7.93 -8.66
C ASP A 26 -11.11 -9.26 -9.42
N SER A 27 -10.55 -9.25 -10.63
CA SER A 27 -10.32 -10.48 -11.39
C SER A 27 -9.39 -11.45 -10.68
N ILE A 28 -8.28 -10.96 -10.10
CA ILE A 28 -7.34 -11.79 -9.34
C ILE A 28 -7.96 -12.23 -8.03
N TRP A 29 -8.71 -11.34 -7.35
CA TRP A 29 -9.44 -11.64 -6.13
C TRP A 29 -10.37 -12.84 -6.30
N ASN A 30 -11.17 -12.84 -7.34
CA ASN A 30 -12.07 -13.97 -7.63
C ASN A 30 -11.28 -15.26 -7.85
N LYS A 31 -10.16 -15.22 -8.58
CA LYS A 31 -9.29 -16.39 -8.78
C LYS A 31 -8.69 -16.94 -7.48
N VAL A 32 -8.37 -16.07 -6.51
CA VAL A 32 -7.90 -16.51 -5.18
C VAL A 32 -8.95 -17.34 -4.46
N TYR A 33 -10.23 -16.94 -4.54
CA TYR A 33 -11.31 -17.63 -3.84
C TYR A 33 -11.89 -18.82 -4.61
N GLU A 34 -11.81 -18.81 -5.94
CA GLU A 34 -12.27 -19.90 -6.81
C GLU A 34 -11.25 -21.03 -6.96
N SER A 35 -9.98 -20.79 -6.64
CA SER A 35 -8.92 -21.78 -6.82
C SER A 35 -8.87 -22.79 -5.68
N ASP A 36 -9.03 -24.06 -6.01
CA ASP A 36 -8.85 -25.17 -5.07
C ASP A 36 -7.38 -25.65 -4.95
N ASN A 37 -6.53 -25.24 -5.90
CA ASN A 37 -5.12 -25.61 -5.92
C ASN A 37 -4.29 -24.66 -5.05
N PRO A 38 -3.63 -25.16 -3.96
CA PRO A 38 -2.85 -24.32 -3.05
C PRO A 38 -1.73 -23.54 -3.71
N GLN A 39 -1.02 -24.13 -4.68
CA GLN A 39 0.09 -23.46 -5.39
C GLN A 39 -0.41 -22.33 -6.31
N GLN A 40 -1.54 -22.56 -6.98
CA GLN A 40 -2.15 -21.50 -7.81
C GLN A 40 -2.69 -20.37 -6.94
N LYS A 41 -3.27 -20.70 -5.79
CA LYS A 41 -3.78 -19.73 -4.84
C LYS A 41 -2.67 -18.82 -4.32
N GLU A 42 -1.55 -19.37 -3.89
CA GLU A 42 -0.37 -18.63 -3.45
C GLU A 42 0.15 -17.68 -4.54
N LYS A 43 0.19 -18.15 -5.79
CA LYS A 43 0.54 -17.31 -6.93
C LYS A 43 -0.42 -16.14 -7.11
N TYR A 44 -1.73 -16.38 -7.04
CA TYR A 44 -2.74 -15.33 -7.17
C TYR A 44 -2.69 -14.34 -6.00
N GLU A 45 -2.42 -14.80 -4.78
CA GLU A 45 -2.19 -13.94 -3.61
C GLU A 45 -0.97 -13.02 -3.81
N SER A 46 0.12 -13.56 -4.35
CA SER A 46 1.30 -12.76 -4.72
C SER A 46 1.00 -11.72 -5.81
N ASP A 47 0.22 -12.10 -6.82
CA ASP A 47 -0.18 -11.17 -7.88
C ASP A 47 -1.15 -10.10 -7.36
N LEU A 48 -2.05 -10.48 -6.44
CA LEU A 48 -2.94 -9.54 -5.76
C LEU A 48 -2.14 -8.49 -4.98
N LYS A 49 -1.09 -8.90 -4.27
CA LYS A 49 -0.17 -8.02 -3.54
C LYS A 49 0.52 -7.02 -4.47
N LYS A 50 0.92 -7.45 -5.67
CA LYS A 50 1.51 -6.54 -6.67
C LYS A 50 0.51 -5.50 -7.18
N GLU A 51 -0.73 -5.91 -7.44
CA GLU A 51 -1.76 -4.98 -7.91
C GLU A 51 -2.16 -3.97 -6.84
N ILE A 52 -2.32 -4.40 -5.59
CA ILE A 52 -2.64 -3.46 -4.51
C ILE A 52 -1.51 -2.44 -4.30
N LYS A 53 -0.24 -2.82 -4.43
CA LYS A 53 0.89 -1.88 -4.37
C LYS A 53 0.84 -0.83 -5.49
N LYS A 54 0.39 -1.19 -6.69
CA LYS A 54 0.19 -0.22 -7.79
C LYS A 54 -0.94 0.77 -7.45
N LEU A 55 -2.04 0.26 -6.90
CA LEU A 55 -3.15 1.10 -6.46
C LEU A 55 -2.75 2.04 -5.32
N GLN A 56 -1.93 1.59 -4.37
CA GLN A 56 -1.38 2.43 -3.31
C GLN A 56 -0.57 3.61 -3.86
N LYS A 57 0.28 3.38 -4.87
CA LYS A 57 1.02 4.47 -5.54
C LYS A 57 0.09 5.51 -6.16
N HIS A 58 -1.00 5.06 -6.78
CA HIS A 58 -2.01 5.97 -7.31
C HIS A 58 -2.77 6.72 -6.22
N ARG A 59 -3.07 6.06 -5.08
CA ARG A 59 -3.65 6.72 -3.90
C ARG A 59 -2.76 7.86 -3.40
N ASP A 60 -1.45 7.61 -3.28
CA ASP A 60 -0.50 8.60 -2.78
C ASP A 60 -0.37 9.79 -3.73
N GLN A 61 -0.38 9.52 -5.04
CA GLN A 61 -0.42 10.58 -6.07
C GLN A 61 -1.72 11.39 -5.98
N ILE A 62 -2.86 10.74 -5.81
CA ILE A 62 -4.15 11.40 -5.60
C ILE A 62 -4.13 12.24 -4.32
N LYS A 63 -3.53 11.74 -3.23
CA LYS A 63 -3.38 12.47 -1.97
C LYS A 63 -2.61 13.78 -2.17
N THR A 64 -1.51 13.74 -2.92
CA THR A 64 -0.72 14.92 -3.27
C THR A 64 -1.56 15.94 -4.05
N TRP A 65 -2.36 15.49 -5.01
CA TRP A 65 -3.24 16.36 -5.77
C TRP A 65 -4.37 16.96 -4.95
N LEU A 66 -4.93 16.19 -4.00
CA LEU A 66 -5.94 16.69 -3.07
C LEU A 66 -5.42 17.82 -2.16
N ALA A 67 -4.14 17.78 -1.80
CA ALA A 67 -3.48 18.83 -1.03
C ALA A 67 -3.15 20.08 -1.87
N SER A 68 -3.11 19.94 -3.20
CA SER A 68 -2.84 21.07 -4.10
C SER A 68 -4.04 22.01 -4.20
N ASN A 69 -3.75 23.33 -4.20
CA ASN A 69 -4.74 24.39 -4.42
C ASN A 69 -5.03 24.65 -5.90
N GLU A 70 -4.29 24.03 -6.81
CA GLU A 70 -4.45 24.20 -8.26
C GLU A 70 -5.68 23.45 -8.81
N ILE A 71 -6.16 22.45 -8.08
CA ILE A 71 -7.27 21.60 -8.47
C ILE A 71 -8.56 22.08 -7.79
N LYS A 72 -9.50 22.58 -8.57
CA LYS A 72 -10.78 23.12 -8.07
C LYS A 72 -11.81 22.03 -7.80
N ASP A 73 -11.92 21.05 -8.70
CA ASP A 73 -12.84 19.92 -8.53
C ASP A 73 -12.08 18.69 -8.02
N LYS A 74 -12.26 18.39 -6.75
CA LYS A 74 -11.61 17.28 -6.05
C LYS A 74 -12.50 16.04 -5.91
N LYS A 75 -13.77 16.10 -6.37
CA LYS A 75 -14.75 15.05 -6.14
C LYS A 75 -14.31 13.70 -6.70
N GLN A 76 -13.90 13.67 -7.97
CA GLN A 76 -13.45 12.44 -8.63
C GLN A 76 -12.20 11.84 -7.97
N LEU A 77 -11.29 12.69 -7.49
CA LEU A 77 -10.10 12.26 -6.75
C LEU A 77 -10.46 11.63 -5.40
N LEU A 78 -11.41 12.23 -4.67
CA LEU A 78 -11.90 11.69 -3.41
C LEU A 78 -12.61 10.35 -3.61
N ASP A 79 -13.41 10.22 -4.65
CA ASP A 79 -14.13 8.98 -4.96
C ASP A 79 -13.12 7.87 -5.36
N ALA A 80 -12.13 8.17 -6.19
CA ALA A 80 -11.08 7.24 -6.56
C ALA A 80 -10.25 6.80 -5.34
N ARG A 81 -9.89 7.72 -4.44
CA ARG A 81 -9.20 7.40 -3.18
C ARG A 81 -10.01 6.42 -2.33
N LYS A 82 -11.30 6.66 -2.14
CA LYS A 82 -12.18 5.77 -1.37
C LYS A 82 -12.25 4.36 -1.96
N VAL A 83 -12.31 4.27 -3.29
CA VAL A 83 -12.32 2.97 -3.98
C VAL A 83 -11.02 2.22 -3.70
N ILE A 84 -9.86 2.87 -3.83
CA ILE A 84 -8.56 2.24 -3.54
C ILE A 84 -8.48 1.80 -2.07
N GLU A 85 -8.88 2.65 -1.13
CA GLU A 85 -8.86 2.34 0.31
C GLU A 85 -9.74 1.13 0.63
N ARG A 86 -10.91 0.99 -0.01
CA ARG A 86 -11.76 -0.20 0.12
C ARG A 86 -11.05 -1.47 -0.37
N GLU A 87 -10.36 -1.42 -1.51
CA GLU A 87 -9.64 -2.59 -2.02
C GLU A 87 -8.44 -2.94 -1.13
N MET A 88 -7.79 -1.94 -0.53
CA MET A 88 -6.74 -2.16 0.48
C MET A 88 -7.26 -2.89 1.72
N GLU A 89 -8.45 -2.54 2.20
CA GLU A 89 -9.08 -3.24 3.33
C GLU A 89 -9.44 -4.69 2.95
N ARG A 90 -9.97 -4.91 1.76
CA ARG A 90 -10.24 -6.27 1.24
C ARG A 90 -8.96 -7.10 1.21
N PHE A 91 -7.87 -6.52 0.73
CA PHE A 91 -6.56 -7.19 0.69
C PHE A 91 -6.05 -7.54 2.08
N LYS A 92 -6.16 -6.63 3.07
CA LYS A 92 -5.78 -6.89 4.47
C LYS A 92 -6.55 -8.09 5.05
N LEU A 93 -7.83 -8.23 4.75
CA LEU A 93 -8.62 -9.39 5.18
C LEU A 93 -8.12 -10.69 4.54
N CYS A 94 -7.87 -10.69 3.24
CA CYS A 94 -7.33 -11.85 2.52
C CYS A 94 -5.96 -12.27 3.09
N GLU A 95 -5.07 -11.33 3.30
CA GLU A 95 -3.74 -11.58 3.88
C GLU A 95 -3.84 -12.15 5.30
N LYS A 96 -4.76 -11.62 6.12
CA LYS A 96 -5.02 -12.16 7.46
C LYS A 96 -5.54 -13.60 7.41
N GLU A 97 -6.45 -13.92 6.50
CA GLU A 97 -6.95 -15.28 6.31
C GLU A 97 -5.85 -16.25 5.88
N THR A 98 -5.00 -15.83 4.96
CA THR A 98 -3.85 -16.62 4.49
C THR A 98 -2.85 -16.87 5.62
N LYS A 99 -2.49 -15.85 6.39
CA LYS A 99 -1.62 -15.99 7.57
C LYS A 99 -2.24 -16.93 8.61
N THR A 100 -3.54 -16.82 8.86
CA THR A 100 -4.26 -17.70 9.82
C THR A 100 -4.24 -19.16 9.35
N LYS A 101 -4.39 -19.42 8.04
CA LYS A 101 -4.30 -20.78 7.47
C LYS A 101 -2.89 -21.35 7.56
N ALA A 102 -1.86 -20.53 7.37
CA ALA A 102 -0.46 -20.94 7.51
C ALA A 102 -0.13 -21.44 8.93
N PHE A 103 -0.79 -20.89 9.95
CA PHE A 103 -0.70 -21.32 11.34
C PHE A 103 -1.67 -22.47 11.71
N SER A 104 -2.43 -22.98 10.76
CA SER A 104 -3.25 -24.18 10.97
C SER A 104 -2.36 -25.42 11.19
N LYS A 105 -2.96 -26.48 11.80
CA LYS A 105 -2.24 -27.75 12.06
C LYS A 105 -1.63 -28.35 10.79
N GLU A 106 -2.28 -28.20 9.66
CA GLU A 106 -1.82 -28.67 8.34
C GLU A 106 -0.68 -27.79 7.79
N GLY A 107 -0.78 -26.46 7.93
CA GLY A 107 0.28 -25.53 7.55
C GLY A 107 1.56 -25.72 8.37
N LEU A 108 1.43 -25.96 9.68
CA LEU A 108 2.56 -26.28 10.57
C LEU A 108 3.20 -27.63 10.24
N ALA A 109 2.40 -28.63 9.86
CA ALA A 109 2.91 -29.93 9.42
C ALA A 109 3.63 -29.86 8.08
N ALA A 110 3.18 -29.02 7.16
CA ALA A 110 3.87 -28.73 5.90
C ALA A 110 5.20 -28.00 6.12
N ALA A 111 5.21 -26.98 6.99
CA ALA A 111 6.40 -26.26 7.39
C ALA A 111 7.47 -27.14 8.07
N ALA A 112 7.04 -28.16 8.82
CA ALA A 112 7.94 -29.12 9.46
C ALA A 112 8.63 -30.07 8.48
N ARG A 113 8.15 -30.17 7.23
CA ARG A 113 8.74 -30.98 6.15
C ARG A 113 9.70 -30.21 5.26
N LEU A 114 9.83 -28.90 5.43
CA LEU A 114 10.76 -28.07 4.66
C LEU A 114 12.20 -28.33 5.10
N ASP A 115 13.12 -28.29 4.12
CA ASP A 115 14.55 -28.28 4.37
C ASP A 115 14.89 -27.12 5.36
N PRO A 116 15.80 -27.33 6.34
CA PRO A 116 16.22 -26.27 7.26
C PRO A 116 16.64 -24.97 6.58
N LYS A 117 17.20 -25.07 5.36
CA LYS A 117 17.61 -23.92 4.57
C LYS A 117 16.41 -23.12 4.01
N ASP A 118 15.40 -23.84 3.52
CA ASP A 118 14.16 -23.20 3.04
C ASP A 118 13.35 -22.63 4.18
N LYS A 119 13.36 -23.28 5.35
CA LYS A 119 12.74 -22.77 6.56
C LYS A 119 13.37 -21.45 6.99
N ALA A 120 14.70 -21.36 7.06
CA ALA A 120 15.41 -20.14 7.42
C ALA A 120 15.14 -19.00 6.42
N LYS A 121 15.06 -19.33 5.12
CA LYS A 121 14.72 -18.36 4.08
C LYS A 121 13.30 -17.83 4.24
N ASN A 122 12.34 -18.72 4.51
CA ASN A 122 10.93 -18.34 4.69
C ASN A 122 10.76 -17.48 5.95
N GLU A 123 11.42 -17.83 7.06
CA GLU A 123 11.41 -17.04 8.29
C GLU A 123 12.00 -15.64 8.08
N ALA A 124 13.11 -15.53 7.34
CA ALA A 124 13.71 -14.24 6.99
C ALA A 124 12.79 -13.39 6.11
N THR A 125 12.17 -14.01 5.10
CA THR A 125 11.21 -13.34 4.21
C THR A 125 9.97 -12.85 4.98
N GLU A 126 9.45 -13.67 5.87
CA GLU A 126 8.31 -13.29 6.72
C GLU A 126 8.67 -12.15 7.66
N TRP A 127 9.84 -12.20 8.29
CA TRP A 127 10.33 -11.12 9.15
C TRP A 127 10.49 -9.80 8.38
N LEU A 128 11.09 -9.85 7.19
CA LEU A 128 11.25 -8.67 6.31
C LEU A 128 9.89 -8.09 5.93
N SER A 129 8.95 -8.94 5.51
CA SER A 129 7.60 -8.49 5.13
C SER A 129 6.86 -7.84 6.30
N ASN A 130 6.89 -8.46 7.48
CA ASN A 130 6.26 -7.90 8.68
C ASN A 130 6.90 -6.57 9.09
N THR A 131 8.23 -6.44 8.92
CA THR A 131 8.94 -5.19 9.23
C THR A 131 8.53 -4.07 8.27
N VAL A 132 8.39 -4.36 6.97
CA VAL A 132 7.88 -3.40 5.97
C VAL A 132 6.47 -2.95 6.32
N ASP A 133 5.59 -3.89 6.70
CA ASP A 133 4.21 -3.58 7.07
C ASP A 133 4.15 -2.66 8.31
N LEU A 134 4.96 -2.93 9.34
CA LEU A 134 5.06 -2.09 10.54
C LEU A 134 5.58 -0.68 10.22
N LEU A 135 6.59 -0.56 9.35
CA LEU A 135 7.11 0.75 8.94
C LEU A 135 6.07 1.53 8.14
N ASN A 136 5.28 0.87 7.29
CA ASN A 136 4.19 1.52 6.57
C ASN A 136 3.08 2.01 7.52
N GLU A 137 2.72 1.22 8.54
CA GLU A 137 1.77 1.67 9.57
C GLU A 137 2.26 2.92 10.30
N GLN A 138 3.55 2.97 10.64
CA GLN A 138 4.15 4.14 11.30
C GLN A 138 4.16 5.36 10.38
N VAL A 139 4.44 5.20 9.10
CA VAL A 139 4.34 6.29 8.12
C VAL A 139 2.90 6.81 8.05
N GLU A 140 1.90 5.92 7.96
CA GLU A 140 0.48 6.32 7.96
C GLU A 140 0.09 7.09 9.23
N GLN A 141 0.60 6.66 10.40
CA GLN A 141 0.37 7.34 11.68
C GLN A 141 1.00 8.73 11.70
N PHE A 142 2.26 8.87 11.25
CA PHE A 142 2.96 10.15 11.19
C PHE A 142 2.29 11.11 10.20
N GLU A 143 1.85 10.63 9.06
CA GLU A 143 1.11 11.41 8.08
C GLU A 143 -0.24 11.88 8.64
N GLY A 144 -0.96 11.02 9.39
CA GLY A 144 -2.19 11.38 10.07
C GLY A 144 -1.97 12.45 11.17
N GLU A 145 -0.86 12.35 11.90
CA GLU A 145 -0.49 13.38 12.89
C GLU A 145 -0.17 14.72 12.20
N MET A 146 0.56 14.68 11.07
CA MET A 146 0.86 15.89 10.31
C MET A 146 -0.40 16.60 9.79
N GLU A 147 -1.41 15.86 9.35
CA GLU A 147 -2.69 16.43 8.91
C GLU A 147 -3.42 17.18 10.04
N GLY A 148 -3.23 16.75 11.30
CA GLY A 148 -3.78 17.40 12.50
C GLY A 148 -3.03 18.67 12.91
N ILE A 149 -1.81 18.89 12.42
CA ILE A 149 -1.01 20.08 12.77
C ILE A 149 -1.41 21.23 11.83
N THR A 150 -1.97 22.27 12.40
CA THR A 150 -2.38 23.47 11.64
C THR A 150 -1.12 24.12 11.00
N PRO A 151 -1.09 24.28 9.67
CA PRO A 151 0.05 24.93 9.02
C PRO A 151 0.24 26.34 9.56
N ALA A 152 1.51 26.68 9.81
CA ALA A 152 1.85 28.02 10.29
C ALA A 152 1.32 29.09 9.31
N ARG A 153 0.63 30.11 9.84
CA ARG A 153 0.24 31.29 9.06
C ARG A 153 1.49 31.89 8.42
N LYS A 154 1.37 32.44 7.19
CA LYS A 154 2.46 33.10 6.47
C LYS A 154 3.26 33.98 7.44
N GLY A 155 4.59 33.68 7.59
CA GLY A 155 5.51 34.43 8.45
C GLY A 155 5.80 33.84 9.85
N LYS A 156 5.22 32.71 10.24
CA LYS A 156 5.59 31.99 11.47
C LYS A 156 6.50 30.80 11.15
N ALA A 157 7.42 30.48 12.09
CA ALA A 157 8.30 29.32 11.99
C ALA A 157 7.48 28.02 11.90
N ILE A 158 7.98 27.07 11.12
CA ILE A 158 7.41 25.72 11.02
C ILE A 158 7.50 25.05 12.42
N PRO A 159 6.40 24.43 12.90
CA PRO A 159 6.46 23.73 14.18
C PRO A 159 7.56 22.65 14.19
N PRO A 160 8.42 22.59 15.23
CA PRO A 160 9.50 21.60 15.29
C PRO A 160 8.99 20.16 15.18
N ARG A 161 7.78 19.89 15.64
CA ARG A 161 7.14 18.57 15.53
C ARG A 161 6.90 18.17 14.07
N LEU A 162 6.49 19.13 13.22
CA LEU A 162 6.27 18.87 11.80
C LEU A 162 7.57 18.45 11.10
N VAL A 163 8.66 19.18 11.36
CA VAL A 163 10.00 18.84 10.81
C VAL A 163 10.42 17.43 11.25
N HIS A 164 10.24 17.10 12.54
CA HIS A 164 10.56 15.78 13.06
C HIS A 164 9.75 14.66 12.41
N LEU A 165 8.45 14.88 12.15
CA LEU A 165 7.59 13.92 11.48
C LEU A 165 8.03 13.71 10.02
N GLU A 166 8.31 14.80 9.29
CA GLU A 166 8.82 14.73 7.91
C GLU A 166 10.13 13.94 7.82
N GLU A 167 11.09 14.22 8.71
CA GLU A 167 12.35 13.48 8.78
C GLU A 167 12.15 12.00 9.13
N SER A 168 11.19 11.70 10.00
CA SER A 168 10.88 10.32 10.39
C SER A 168 10.24 9.55 9.24
N ILE A 169 9.31 10.15 8.52
CA ILE A 169 8.68 9.58 7.32
C ILE A 169 9.76 9.29 6.27
N ALA A 170 10.62 10.25 5.97
CA ALA A 170 11.69 10.08 4.99
C ALA A 170 12.61 8.91 5.33
N ARG A 171 13.01 8.77 6.60
CA ARG A 171 13.84 7.63 7.07
C ARG A 171 13.11 6.29 6.95
N HIS A 172 11.83 6.24 7.30
CA HIS A 172 11.04 5.01 7.18
C HIS A 172 10.89 4.59 5.72
N GLN A 173 10.58 5.53 4.84
CA GLN A 173 10.46 5.27 3.40
C GLN A 173 11.79 4.78 2.79
N GLU A 174 12.93 5.32 3.21
CA GLU A 174 14.25 4.83 2.79
C GLU A 174 14.49 3.39 3.26
N HIS A 175 14.16 3.07 4.51
CA HIS A 175 14.28 1.71 5.04
C HIS A 175 13.34 0.74 4.31
N ILE A 176 12.08 1.10 4.09
CA ILE A 176 11.11 0.30 3.34
C ILE A 176 11.66 -0.03 1.95
N SER A 177 12.17 0.98 1.22
CA SER A 177 12.75 0.78 -0.11
C SER A 177 13.92 -0.21 -0.10
N LYS A 178 14.80 -0.14 0.90
CA LYS A 178 15.93 -1.08 1.06
C LYS A 178 15.45 -2.50 1.37
N LEU A 179 14.49 -2.66 2.27
CA LEU A 179 13.93 -3.95 2.64
C LEU A 179 13.17 -4.61 1.47
N GLU A 180 12.41 -3.82 0.70
CA GLU A 180 11.72 -4.30 -0.51
C GLU A 180 12.68 -4.74 -1.63
N THR A 181 13.92 -4.24 -1.63
CA THR A 181 14.94 -4.68 -2.60
C THR A 181 15.49 -6.07 -2.26
N VAL A 182 15.43 -6.45 -0.98
CA VAL A 182 15.90 -7.76 -0.49
C VAL A 182 14.79 -8.82 -0.58
N LEU A 183 13.52 -8.44 -0.52
CA LEU A 183 12.35 -9.30 -0.69
C LEU A 183 12.15 -9.73 -2.14
#